data_1859d9941093b89b02ec1762405df8d6
#
_entry.id   1859d9941093b89b02ec1762405df8d6
#
_cell.length_a   1.000
_cell.length_b   1.000
_cell.length_c   1.000
_cell.angle_alpha   90.00
_cell.angle_beta   90.00
_cell.angle_gamma   90.00
#
_symmetry.space_group_name_H-M   'P 1'
#
loop_
_entity.id
_entity.type
_entity.pdbx_description
1 polymer ?
#
loop_
_entity_poly.entity_id
_entity_poly.type
_entity_poly.pdbx_seq_one_letter_code
_entity_poly.pdbx_strand_id
1 'polypeptide(L)'
;MIFISIVRKILNIFDSFQQRKIINILKRSNGDNLIIFDVGSHLGETVKLFSSNLNIKKIHCFEASNLNFKILKNNLFKNKLINICVINNVAIGDVEGKNFLNQTKESSSSTINAFNENSSYLKRKLKILNIGKINNFYQKIPINIIKLSTYIKKNKITNIDILKIDTEGFELNVVKSLEDCSGIVKNIYFEHHY
;
A
#
# COMPACT_ATOMS: atom_id res chain seq x y z
N MET A 1 -25.55 12.09 12.01
CA MET A 1 -24.12 12.47 12.18
C MET A 1 -23.43 11.77 13.33
N ILE A 2 -24.01 11.66 14.53
CA ILE A 2 -23.42 11.02 15.74
C ILE A 2 -23.15 9.52 15.52
N PHE A 3 -24.06 8.77 14.91
CA PHE A 3 -23.90 7.33 14.66
C PHE A 3 -22.68 6.99 13.76
N ILE A 4 -22.48 7.76 12.69
CA ILE A 4 -21.32 7.58 11.78
C ILE A 4 -19.99 7.87 12.53
N SER A 5 -19.99 8.87 13.41
CA SER A 5 -18.82 9.19 14.25
C SER A 5 -18.49 8.06 15.23
N ILE A 6 -19.50 7.41 15.83
CA ILE A 6 -19.32 6.30 16.75
C ILE A 6 -18.81 5.06 16.02
N VAL A 7 -19.39 4.70 14.87
CA VAL A 7 -18.94 3.58 14.04
C VAL A 7 -17.50 3.79 13.60
N ARG A 8 -17.14 4.99 13.15
CA ARG A 8 -15.76 5.33 12.78
C ARG A 8 -14.77 5.20 13.95
N LYS A 9 -15.16 5.60 15.17
CA LYS A 9 -14.33 5.40 16.37
C LYS A 9 -14.14 3.93 16.71
N ILE A 10 -15.19 3.10 16.60
CA ILE A 10 -15.10 1.66 16.86
C ILE A 10 -14.18 0.99 15.84
N LEU A 11 -14.33 1.29 14.55
CA LEU A 11 -13.45 0.78 13.49
C LEU A 11 -11.99 1.17 13.75
N ASN A 12 -11.72 2.45 14.07
CA ASN A 12 -10.36 2.90 14.38
C ASN A 12 -9.75 2.20 15.62
N ILE A 13 -10.56 1.79 16.60
CA ILE A 13 -10.07 1.03 17.76
C ILE A 13 -9.71 -0.40 17.34
N PHE A 14 -10.52 -1.04 16.51
CA PHE A 14 -10.24 -2.37 15.96
C PHE A 14 -8.97 -2.36 15.11
N ASP A 15 -8.85 -1.39 14.20
CA ASP A 15 -7.67 -1.21 13.36
C ASP A 15 -6.42 -0.98 14.22
N SER A 16 -6.50 -0.15 15.26
CA SER A 16 -5.37 0.09 16.16
C SER A 16 -4.93 -1.15 16.93
N PHE A 17 -5.86 -2.02 17.30
CA PHE A 17 -5.54 -3.29 17.97
C PHE A 17 -4.85 -4.27 17.03
N GLN A 18 -5.36 -4.42 15.81
CA GLN A 18 -4.73 -5.24 14.77
C GLN A 18 -3.33 -4.73 14.42
N GLN A 19 -3.17 -3.43 14.23
CA GLN A 19 -1.88 -2.80 13.97
C GLN A 19 -0.87 -3.06 15.09
N ARG A 20 -1.27 -2.95 16.37
CA ARG A 20 -0.39 -3.27 17.51
C ARG A 20 0.06 -4.73 17.52
N LYS A 21 -0.85 -5.67 17.19
CA LYS A 21 -0.52 -7.09 17.09
C LYS A 21 0.52 -7.34 16.01
N ILE A 22 0.33 -6.76 14.82
CA ILE A 22 1.26 -6.86 13.70
C ILE A 22 2.62 -6.28 14.07
N ILE A 23 2.65 -5.08 14.63
CA ILE A 23 3.90 -4.44 15.09
C ILE A 23 4.65 -5.30 16.10
N ASN A 24 3.94 -5.93 17.05
CA ASN A 24 4.57 -6.82 18.03
C ASN A 24 5.17 -8.07 17.38
N ILE A 25 4.50 -8.64 16.37
CA ILE A 25 5.05 -9.77 15.59
C ILE A 25 6.30 -9.32 14.84
N LEU A 26 6.24 -8.20 14.13
CA LEU A 26 7.36 -7.66 13.36
C LEU A 26 8.57 -7.31 14.25
N LYS A 27 8.35 -6.78 15.45
CA LYS A 27 9.42 -6.53 16.44
C LYS A 27 10.10 -7.81 16.91
N ARG A 28 9.34 -8.90 17.09
CA ARG A 28 9.90 -10.19 17.54
C ARG A 28 10.68 -10.92 16.45
N SER A 29 10.25 -10.78 15.20
CA SER A 29 10.85 -11.48 14.06
C SER A 29 12.00 -10.72 13.40
N ASN A 30 12.21 -9.45 13.74
CA ASN A 30 13.22 -8.60 13.12
C ASN A 30 14.08 -7.90 14.20
N GLY A 31 15.33 -7.62 13.83
CA GLY A 31 16.25 -6.82 14.64
C GLY A 31 16.10 -5.31 14.39
N ASP A 32 17.23 -4.62 14.45
CA ASP A 32 17.36 -3.19 14.18
C ASP A 32 17.85 -2.90 12.75
N ASN A 33 17.78 -1.63 12.36
CA ASN A 33 18.23 -1.12 11.05
C ASN A 33 17.51 -1.77 9.85
N LEU A 34 16.19 -1.86 9.93
CA LEU A 34 15.35 -2.56 8.98
C LEU A 34 15.32 -1.88 7.61
N ILE A 35 15.35 -2.70 6.55
CA ILE A 35 15.03 -2.30 5.19
C ILE A 35 13.61 -2.79 4.88
N ILE A 36 12.72 -1.85 4.60
CA ILE A 36 11.30 -2.10 4.40
C ILE A 36 10.90 -1.69 2.99
N PHE A 37 10.10 -2.53 2.34
CA PHE A 37 9.39 -2.20 1.11
C PHE A 37 7.91 -2.04 1.42
N ASP A 38 7.35 -0.89 1.09
CA ASP A 38 5.93 -0.54 1.28
C ASP A 38 5.29 -0.35 -0.10
N VAL A 39 4.62 -1.40 -0.58
CA VAL A 39 3.93 -1.42 -1.89
C VAL A 39 2.47 -1.07 -1.67
N GLY A 40 2.03 0.01 -2.33
CA GLY A 40 0.76 0.68 -2.04
C GLY A 40 0.90 1.59 -0.82
N SER A 41 1.84 2.54 -0.90
CA SER A 41 2.16 3.42 0.25
C SER A 41 1.09 4.48 0.52
N HIS A 42 0.15 4.68 -0.40
CA HIS A 42 -0.98 5.62 -0.31
C HIS A 42 -0.53 7.01 0.17
N LEU A 43 -0.98 7.46 1.35
CA LEU A 43 -0.60 8.76 1.93
C LEU A 43 0.52 8.66 2.97
N GLY A 44 1.08 7.45 3.21
CA GLY A 44 2.19 7.20 4.11
C GLY A 44 1.78 6.79 5.53
N GLU A 45 0.58 6.28 5.72
CA GLU A 45 0.07 5.83 7.02
C GLU A 45 0.94 4.71 7.59
N THR A 46 1.26 3.69 6.77
CA THR A 46 2.13 2.57 7.15
C THR A 46 3.55 3.05 7.46
N VAL A 47 4.09 3.96 6.66
CA VAL A 47 5.42 4.55 6.90
C VAL A 47 5.47 5.21 8.28
N LYS A 48 4.46 6.01 8.63
CA LYS A 48 4.35 6.65 9.93
C LYS A 48 4.23 5.63 11.07
N LEU A 49 3.38 4.62 10.90
CA LEU A 49 3.18 3.56 11.89
C LEU A 49 4.49 2.81 12.17
N PHE A 50 5.19 2.37 11.13
CA PHE A 50 6.42 1.62 11.24
C PHE A 50 7.54 2.46 11.83
N SER A 51 7.72 3.72 11.38
CA SER A 51 8.75 4.62 11.88
C SER A 51 8.58 4.98 13.36
N SER A 52 7.34 4.97 13.86
CA SER A 52 7.07 5.22 15.28
C SER A 52 7.32 4.00 16.17
N ASN A 53 7.49 2.81 15.60
CA ASN A 53 7.51 1.55 16.35
C ASN A 53 8.70 0.66 16.08
N LEU A 54 9.41 0.83 14.96
CA LEU A 54 10.51 -0.02 14.53
C LEU A 54 11.77 0.84 14.33
N ASN A 55 12.95 0.24 14.51
CA ASN A 55 14.20 0.89 14.17
C ASN A 55 14.52 0.67 12.68
N ILE A 56 14.35 1.69 11.86
CA ILE A 56 14.35 1.60 10.39
C ILE A 56 15.58 2.29 9.82
N LYS A 57 16.32 1.57 8.99
CA LYS A 57 17.41 2.13 8.17
C LYS A 57 16.86 2.81 6.92
N LYS A 58 15.93 2.15 6.21
CA LYS A 58 15.38 2.67 4.95
C LYS A 58 14.01 2.07 4.65
N ILE A 59 13.10 2.89 4.11
CA ILE A 59 11.83 2.43 3.55
C ILE A 59 11.80 2.78 2.05
N HIS A 60 11.53 1.79 1.22
CA HIS A 60 11.25 1.97 -0.21
C HIS A 60 9.74 1.97 -0.40
N CYS A 61 9.19 3.14 -0.72
CA CYS A 61 7.75 3.35 -0.91
C CYS A 61 7.40 3.30 -2.39
N PHE A 62 6.33 2.61 -2.73
CA PHE A 62 5.80 2.53 -4.09
C PHE A 62 4.34 2.95 -4.10
N GLU A 63 4.02 4.02 -4.83
CA GLU A 63 2.67 4.55 -4.96
C GLU A 63 2.36 4.85 -6.42
N ALA A 64 1.35 4.17 -6.97
CA ALA A 64 1.00 4.23 -8.38
C ALA A 64 0.30 5.54 -8.76
N SER A 65 -0.59 6.03 -7.90
CA SER A 65 -1.32 7.28 -8.14
C SER A 65 -0.41 8.48 -8.01
N ASN A 66 -0.29 9.29 -9.07
CA ASN A 66 0.47 10.54 -9.03
C ASN A 66 -0.11 11.54 -8.00
N LEU A 67 -1.43 11.53 -7.79
CA LEU A 67 -2.08 12.37 -6.79
C LEU A 67 -1.66 11.96 -5.38
N ASN A 68 -1.82 10.67 -5.03
CA ASN A 68 -1.43 10.13 -3.73
C ASN A 68 0.07 10.27 -3.49
N PHE A 69 0.89 10.03 -4.51
CA PHE A 69 2.34 10.19 -4.45
C PHE A 69 2.76 11.62 -4.04
N LYS A 70 2.11 12.65 -4.59
CA LYS A 70 2.37 14.05 -4.20
C LYS A 70 2.02 14.30 -2.74
N ILE A 71 0.89 13.74 -2.28
CA ILE A 71 0.44 13.85 -0.89
C ILE A 71 1.39 13.06 0.03
N LEU A 72 1.76 11.83 -0.33
CA LEU A 72 2.74 10.99 0.36
C LEU A 72 4.05 11.78 0.60
N LYS A 73 4.63 12.33 -0.47
CA LYS A 73 5.86 13.14 -0.38
C LYS A 73 5.73 14.29 0.62
N ASN A 74 4.63 15.03 0.57
CA ASN A 74 4.37 16.14 1.47
C ASN A 74 4.19 15.68 2.94
N ASN A 75 3.48 14.56 3.15
CA ASN A 75 3.29 13.99 4.48
C ASN A 75 4.62 13.50 5.09
N LEU A 76 5.46 12.83 4.29
CA LEU A 76 6.77 12.38 4.74
C LEU A 76 7.68 13.56 5.11
N PHE A 77 7.63 14.64 4.33
CA PHE A 77 8.37 15.86 4.64
C PHE A 77 7.88 16.50 5.96
N LYS A 78 6.57 16.70 6.12
CA LYS A 78 5.97 17.27 7.33
C LYS A 78 6.28 16.46 8.59
N ASN A 79 6.32 15.12 8.48
CA ASN A 79 6.63 14.23 9.59
C ASN A 79 8.14 13.98 9.78
N LYS A 80 9.02 14.65 9.03
CA LYS A 80 10.49 14.50 9.07
C LYS A 80 10.98 13.07 8.73
N LEU A 81 10.20 12.32 7.94
CA LEU A 81 10.49 10.94 7.55
C LEU A 81 11.13 10.82 6.17
N ILE A 82 11.20 11.90 5.41
CA ILE A 82 11.68 11.89 4.02
C ILE A 82 13.11 11.35 3.87
N ASN A 83 13.98 11.57 4.87
CA ASN A 83 15.38 11.14 4.81
C ASN A 83 15.58 9.63 4.93
N ILE A 84 14.62 8.92 5.53
CA ILE A 84 14.65 7.45 5.63
C ILE A 84 13.86 6.79 4.49
N CYS A 85 13.18 7.55 3.64
CA CYS A 85 12.33 7.05 2.57
C CYS A 85 12.96 7.24 1.19
N VAL A 86 12.82 6.22 0.34
CA VAL A 86 13.00 6.30 -1.11
C VAL A 86 11.63 6.17 -1.74
N ILE A 87 11.11 7.23 -2.33
CA ILE A 87 9.73 7.25 -2.85
C ILE A 87 9.71 7.08 -4.37
N ASN A 88 8.85 6.20 -4.85
CA ASN A 88 8.74 5.82 -6.26
C ASN A 88 7.28 5.99 -6.73
N ASN A 89 7.05 6.83 -7.75
CA ASN A 89 5.72 6.96 -8.36
C ASN A 89 5.54 5.91 -9.45
N VAL A 90 5.31 4.68 -9.03
CA VAL A 90 5.20 3.52 -9.91
C VAL A 90 4.39 2.43 -9.20
N ALA A 91 3.67 1.62 -9.97
CA ALA A 91 3.06 0.39 -9.48
C ALA A 91 4.07 -0.76 -9.53
N ILE A 92 3.85 -1.75 -8.69
CA ILE A 92 4.58 -3.02 -8.70
C ILE A 92 3.66 -4.11 -9.27
N GLY A 93 4.19 -4.93 -10.18
CA GLY A 93 3.45 -6.05 -10.77
C GLY A 93 4.37 -6.99 -11.56
N ASP A 94 3.84 -8.13 -11.97
CA ASP A 94 4.57 -9.21 -12.65
C ASP A 94 4.83 -8.96 -14.15
N VAL A 95 4.15 -7.97 -14.74
CA VAL A 95 4.34 -7.55 -16.14
C VAL A 95 4.67 -6.06 -16.16
N GLU A 96 5.87 -5.73 -16.66
CA GLU A 96 6.32 -4.34 -16.76
C GLU A 96 5.67 -3.61 -17.94
N GLY A 97 5.48 -2.31 -17.79
CA GLY A 97 4.97 -1.46 -18.85
C GLY A 97 3.96 -0.43 -18.38
N LYS A 98 3.17 0.08 -19.32
CA LYS A 98 2.10 1.03 -19.06
C LYS A 98 0.78 0.31 -18.80
N ASN A 99 0.01 0.78 -17.85
CA ASN A 99 -1.31 0.27 -17.53
C ASN A 99 -2.20 1.41 -16.99
N PHE A 100 -3.39 1.10 -16.54
CA PHE A 100 -4.32 2.04 -15.93
C PHE A 100 -4.63 1.63 -14.50
N LEU A 101 -4.63 2.61 -13.60
CA LEU A 101 -5.18 2.48 -12.25
C LEU A 101 -6.62 2.98 -12.25
N ASN A 102 -7.54 2.19 -11.73
CA ASN A 102 -8.89 2.60 -11.43
C ASN A 102 -8.88 3.37 -10.10
N GLN A 103 -8.63 4.67 -10.17
CA GLN A 103 -8.52 5.51 -8.97
C GLN A 103 -9.91 5.90 -8.48
N THR A 104 -10.26 5.51 -7.26
CA THR A 104 -11.51 5.90 -6.61
C THR A 104 -11.41 7.33 -6.08
N LYS A 105 -12.56 8.00 -5.93
CA LYS A 105 -12.62 9.37 -5.36
C LYS A 105 -12.09 9.44 -3.92
N GLU A 106 -12.26 8.38 -3.15
CA GLU A 106 -11.74 8.24 -1.79
C GLU A 106 -10.26 7.81 -1.73
N SER A 107 -9.68 7.46 -2.89
CA SER A 107 -8.31 7.00 -3.15
C SER A 107 -7.89 5.70 -2.46
N SER A 108 -8.41 5.38 -1.28
CA SER A 108 -8.01 4.23 -0.47
C SER A 108 -8.32 2.86 -1.09
N SER A 109 -9.27 2.77 -2.01
CA SER A 109 -9.66 1.51 -2.69
C SER A 109 -9.33 1.53 -4.18
N SER A 110 -8.27 2.23 -4.56
CA SER A 110 -7.82 2.30 -5.95
C SER A 110 -7.08 1.02 -6.33
N THR A 111 -7.41 0.43 -7.47
CA THR A 111 -6.86 -0.87 -7.90
C THR A 111 -6.54 -0.89 -9.40
N ILE A 112 -5.58 -1.73 -9.79
CA ILE A 112 -5.27 -2.03 -11.19
C ILE A 112 -6.31 -3.00 -11.77
N ASN A 113 -6.89 -3.86 -10.91
CA ASN A 113 -7.91 -4.82 -11.33
C ASN A 113 -9.20 -4.13 -11.76
N ALA A 114 -9.94 -4.77 -12.66
CA ALA A 114 -11.29 -4.34 -12.98
C ALA A 114 -12.22 -4.54 -11.78
N PHE A 115 -13.08 -3.56 -11.51
CA PHE A 115 -14.12 -3.72 -10.50
C PHE A 115 -15.13 -4.78 -10.92
N ASN A 116 -15.42 -5.71 -10.01
CA ASN A 116 -16.50 -6.65 -10.20
C ASN A 116 -17.85 -5.94 -9.91
N GLU A 117 -18.51 -5.46 -10.97
CA GLU A 117 -19.78 -4.71 -10.88
C GLU A 117 -20.92 -5.53 -10.26
N ASN A 118 -20.82 -6.86 -10.30
CA ASN A 118 -21.81 -7.75 -9.70
C ASN A 118 -21.56 -8.00 -8.21
N SER A 119 -20.43 -7.58 -7.67
CA SER A 119 -20.06 -7.75 -6.27
C SER A 119 -21.06 -7.08 -5.34
N SER A 120 -21.56 -7.82 -4.35
CA SER A 120 -22.43 -7.29 -3.30
C SER A 120 -21.73 -6.22 -2.46
N TYR A 121 -20.41 -6.36 -2.28
CA TYR A 121 -19.57 -5.38 -1.60
C TYR A 121 -19.57 -4.05 -2.35
N LEU A 122 -19.30 -4.05 -3.66
CA LEU A 122 -19.29 -2.83 -4.46
C LEU A 122 -20.66 -2.15 -4.48
N LYS A 123 -21.74 -2.93 -4.64
CA LYS A 123 -23.12 -2.41 -4.61
C LYS A 123 -23.44 -1.73 -3.27
N ARG A 124 -23.06 -2.33 -2.14
CA ARG A 124 -23.22 -1.71 -0.80
C ARG A 124 -22.40 -0.44 -0.67
N LYS A 125 -21.15 -0.45 -1.13
CA LYS A 125 -20.24 0.69 -1.08
C LYS A 125 -20.78 1.87 -1.90
N LEU A 126 -21.24 1.64 -3.12
CA LEU A 126 -21.89 2.67 -3.95
C LEU A 126 -23.12 3.27 -3.27
N LYS A 127 -23.94 2.43 -2.61
CA LYS A 127 -25.13 2.88 -1.86
C LYS A 127 -24.75 3.75 -0.65
N ILE A 128 -23.73 3.34 0.13
CA ILE A 128 -23.26 4.09 1.29
C ILE A 128 -22.69 5.46 0.88
N LEU A 129 -21.95 5.50 -0.23
CA LEU A 129 -21.36 6.72 -0.77
C LEU A 129 -22.33 7.58 -1.57
N ASN A 130 -23.60 7.15 -1.72
CA ASN A 130 -24.63 7.81 -2.52
C ASN A 130 -24.21 8.04 -3.99
N ILE A 131 -23.52 7.06 -4.59
CA ILE A 131 -23.03 7.11 -5.97
C ILE A 131 -23.99 6.30 -6.84
N GLY A 132 -24.74 6.99 -7.71
CA GLY A 132 -25.78 6.36 -8.52
C GLY A 132 -25.27 5.48 -9.67
N LYS A 133 -24.05 5.72 -10.19
CA LYS A 133 -23.45 4.95 -11.30
C LYS A 133 -21.96 4.67 -11.00
N ILE A 134 -21.52 3.46 -11.38
CA ILE A 134 -20.13 3.03 -11.17
C ILE A 134 -19.10 3.93 -11.87
N ASN A 135 -19.45 4.48 -13.03
CA ASN A 135 -18.58 5.41 -13.79
C ASN A 135 -18.29 6.71 -13.03
N ASN A 136 -19.05 7.02 -11.98
CA ASN A 136 -18.81 8.15 -11.09
C ASN A 136 -17.98 7.75 -9.86
N PHE A 137 -17.68 6.46 -9.70
CA PHE A 137 -16.97 5.92 -8.56
C PHE A 137 -15.45 5.99 -8.72
N TYR A 138 -14.94 5.76 -9.92
CA TYR A 138 -13.51 5.77 -10.21
C TYR A 138 -13.19 6.48 -11.53
N GLN A 139 -11.92 6.84 -11.67
CA GLN A 139 -11.33 7.38 -12.89
C GLN A 139 -10.13 6.51 -13.29
N LYS A 140 -10.00 6.19 -14.57
CA LYS A 140 -8.82 5.51 -15.10
C LYS A 140 -7.69 6.50 -15.28
N ILE A 141 -6.57 6.29 -14.58
CA ILE A 141 -5.37 7.10 -14.72
C ILE A 141 -4.21 6.25 -15.24
N PRO A 142 -3.38 6.77 -16.16
CA PRO A 142 -2.24 6.03 -16.67
C PRO A 142 -1.18 5.90 -15.59
N ILE A 143 -0.58 4.70 -15.48
CA ILE A 143 0.49 4.37 -14.56
C ILE A 143 1.59 3.58 -15.28
N ASN A 144 2.78 3.54 -14.68
CA ASN A 144 3.84 2.62 -15.05
C ASN A 144 3.90 1.48 -14.03
N ILE A 145 4.17 0.26 -14.51
CA ILE A 145 4.40 -0.92 -13.70
C ILE A 145 5.84 -1.38 -13.88
N ILE A 146 6.51 -1.71 -12.79
CA ILE A 146 7.82 -2.37 -12.79
C ILE A 146 7.78 -3.63 -11.91
N LYS A 147 8.70 -4.56 -12.13
CA LYS A 147 8.87 -5.72 -11.24
C LYS A 147 9.71 -5.35 -10.02
N LEU A 148 9.42 -5.98 -8.88
CA LEU A 148 10.31 -5.88 -7.71
C LEU A 148 11.71 -6.40 -8.04
N SER A 149 11.83 -7.52 -8.77
CA SER A 149 13.12 -8.08 -9.20
C SER A 149 13.96 -7.07 -9.99
N THR A 150 13.36 -6.34 -10.94
CA THR A 150 14.04 -5.27 -11.70
C THR A 150 14.50 -4.14 -10.77
N TYR A 151 13.63 -3.69 -9.86
CA TYR A 151 13.97 -2.64 -8.90
C TYR A 151 15.09 -3.06 -7.95
N ILE A 152 15.02 -4.26 -7.41
CA ILE A 152 15.99 -4.86 -6.50
C ILE A 152 17.37 -4.92 -7.16
N LYS A 153 17.45 -5.51 -8.37
CA LYS A 153 18.70 -5.63 -9.13
C LYS A 153 19.30 -4.28 -9.49
N LYS A 154 18.48 -3.34 -9.97
CA LYS A 154 18.91 -1.97 -10.33
C LYS A 154 19.50 -1.21 -9.14
N ASN A 155 18.91 -1.36 -7.96
CA ASN A 155 19.32 -0.64 -6.74
C ASN A 155 20.28 -1.46 -5.86
N LYS A 156 20.72 -2.65 -6.31
CA LYS A 156 21.64 -3.55 -5.59
C LYS A 156 21.16 -3.86 -4.17
N ILE A 157 19.86 -4.11 -4.01
CA ILE A 157 19.28 -4.46 -2.71
C ILE A 157 19.60 -5.93 -2.41
N THR A 158 20.19 -6.19 -1.26
CA THR A 158 20.62 -7.54 -0.84
C THR A 158 19.77 -8.14 0.27
N ASN A 159 18.91 -7.36 0.90
CA ASN A 159 18.03 -7.80 1.98
C ASN A 159 16.78 -6.93 2.04
N ILE A 160 15.63 -7.55 2.30
CA ILE A 160 14.37 -6.90 2.61
C ILE A 160 13.83 -7.55 3.89
N ASP A 161 13.84 -6.80 4.99
CA ASP A 161 13.38 -7.34 6.26
C ASP A 161 11.86 -7.46 6.31
N ILE A 162 11.14 -6.50 5.71
CA ILE A 162 9.69 -6.49 5.64
C ILE A 162 9.27 -6.02 4.24
N LEU A 163 8.48 -6.84 3.55
CA LEU A 163 7.72 -6.46 2.36
C LEU A 163 6.24 -6.33 2.75
N LYS A 164 5.74 -5.10 2.88
CA LYS A 164 4.31 -4.82 3.04
C LYS A 164 3.69 -4.66 1.66
N ILE A 165 2.55 -5.30 1.44
CA ILE A 165 1.78 -5.24 0.19
C ILE A 165 0.33 -4.91 0.54
N ASP A 166 -0.17 -3.83 -0.05
CA ASP A 166 -1.55 -3.37 0.09
C ASP A 166 -1.94 -2.68 -1.21
N THR A 167 -2.44 -3.46 -2.13
CA THR A 167 -2.67 -3.05 -3.54
C THR A 167 -4.10 -3.30 -4.00
N GLU A 168 -5.01 -3.50 -3.03
CA GLU A 168 -6.45 -3.62 -3.26
C GLU A 168 -6.79 -4.68 -4.32
N GLY A 169 -6.25 -5.90 -4.10
CA GLY A 169 -6.49 -7.08 -4.92
C GLY A 169 -5.42 -7.39 -5.97
N PHE A 170 -4.28 -6.67 -5.99
CA PHE A 170 -3.18 -6.93 -6.92
C PHE A 170 -1.95 -7.58 -6.24
N GLU A 171 -2.12 -8.08 -4.98
CA GLU A 171 -1.06 -8.59 -4.10
C GLU A 171 -0.30 -9.76 -4.73
N LEU A 172 -1.02 -10.70 -5.38
CA LEU A 172 -0.41 -11.86 -6.03
C LEU A 172 0.55 -11.45 -7.15
N ASN A 173 0.21 -10.43 -7.94
CA ASN A 173 1.07 -9.92 -9.01
C ASN A 173 2.32 -9.25 -8.45
N VAL A 174 2.20 -8.58 -7.30
CA VAL A 174 3.35 -8.02 -6.57
C VAL A 174 4.28 -9.14 -6.11
N VAL A 175 3.77 -10.19 -5.48
CA VAL A 175 4.58 -11.34 -5.03
C VAL A 175 5.26 -12.03 -6.22
N LYS A 176 4.54 -12.29 -7.31
CA LYS A 176 5.11 -12.87 -8.54
C LYS A 176 6.24 -12.03 -9.13
N SER A 177 6.20 -10.71 -8.96
CA SER A 177 7.22 -9.78 -9.47
C SER A 177 8.59 -9.89 -8.79
N LEU A 178 8.68 -10.62 -7.66
CA LEU A 178 9.95 -10.93 -6.99
C LEU A 178 10.82 -11.87 -7.81
N GLU A 179 10.22 -12.80 -8.54
CA GLU A 179 10.92 -13.82 -9.34
C GLU A 179 12.03 -14.53 -8.54
N ASP A 180 13.27 -14.50 -9.03
CA ASP A 180 14.47 -15.05 -8.39
C ASP A 180 14.95 -14.27 -7.15
N CYS A 181 14.38 -13.09 -6.89
CA CYS A 181 14.73 -12.26 -5.74
C CYS A 181 13.94 -12.59 -4.46
N SER A 182 13.05 -13.59 -4.46
CA SER A 182 12.25 -13.93 -3.28
C SER A 182 13.08 -14.32 -2.05
N GLY A 183 14.25 -14.93 -2.25
CA GLY A 183 15.14 -15.39 -1.18
C GLY A 183 15.74 -14.30 -0.30
N ILE A 184 15.70 -13.02 -0.71
CA ILE A 184 16.19 -11.89 0.10
C ILE A 184 15.11 -11.26 0.99
N VAL A 185 13.85 -11.71 0.89
CA VAL A 185 12.71 -11.20 1.67
C VAL A 185 12.51 -12.07 2.90
N LYS A 186 12.62 -11.49 4.10
CA LYS A 186 12.45 -12.22 5.37
C LYS A 186 10.99 -12.37 5.77
N ASN A 187 10.22 -11.29 5.67
CA ASN A 187 8.82 -11.28 6.08
C ASN A 187 7.97 -10.60 5.02
N ILE A 188 6.84 -11.21 4.67
CA ILE A 188 5.81 -10.60 3.83
C ILE A 188 4.60 -10.33 4.70
N TYR A 189 4.14 -9.09 4.69
CA TYR A 189 2.89 -8.66 5.30
C TYR A 189 1.98 -8.12 4.19
N PHE A 190 0.82 -8.70 4.02
CA PHE A 190 -0.18 -8.20 3.08
C PHE A 190 -1.56 -8.10 3.74
N GLU A 191 -2.33 -7.12 3.32
CA GLU A 191 -3.72 -6.97 3.70
C GLU A 191 -4.58 -7.78 2.73
N HIS A 192 -5.42 -8.66 3.28
CA HIS A 192 -6.27 -9.52 2.46
C HIS A 192 -7.69 -8.95 2.41
N HIS A 193 -8.11 -8.58 1.22
CA HIS A 193 -9.47 -8.11 0.95
C HIS A 193 -10.32 -9.26 0.41
N TYR A 194 -11.40 -9.61 1.12
CA TYR A 194 -12.36 -10.65 0.72
C TYR A 194 -13.36 -10.15 -0.32
#